data_176c1612723973a3fb5f592640204044
#
_entry.id   176c1612723973a3fb5f592640204044
#
_cell.length_a   1.000
_cell.length_b   1.000
_cell.length_c   1.000
_cell.angle_alpha   90.00
_cell.angle_beta   90.00
_cell.angle_gamma   90.00
#
_symmetry.space_group_name_H-M   'P 1'
#
loop_
_entity.id
_entity.type
_entity.pdbx_description
1 polymer ?
#
loop_
_entity_poly.entity_id
_entity_poly.type
_entity_poly.pdbx_seq_one_letter_code
_entity_poly.pdbx_strand_id
1 'polypeptide(L)'
;MRSLGVIFLSDVVGYSKMMTDDETGTLNLIREFQKDIIKPTLAKFHGTMIKSLGDGWLIEFKSASNAVDCALAWQNLSKKQGKLSLRIGIHLGDVEHEEGPPPDVYGATVNIAARLESIAENNEVAISNSTYLCLDENKARLFNNCGKQTLKNIGTPVEVWSTGRLNLGSKGMKRENEDPLISIKPFNPNSQFVADFCKDVTNHLEKYLNEKDWIDSTVQKTPSYADYQLIGSVSNTNVNFSVDVLLKAPGGKTLWSESYGASVNKINMLGDTVASNISEKVFMEIMKVKGKYTKS
;
A
#
# COMPACT_ATOMS: atom_id res chain seq x y z
N MET A 1 5.31 33.14 -11.33
CA MET A 1 4.27 33.49 -10.31
C MET A 1 4.08 32.29 -9.40
N ARG A 2 3.90 32.49 -8.07
CA ARG A 2 3.71 31.36 -7.11
C ARG A 2 2.27 31.32 -6.61
N SER A 3 1.63 30.15 -6.65
CA SER A 3 0.26 29.95 -6.17
C SER A 3 0.05 28.55 -5.64
N LEU A 4 -0.99 28.34 -4.83
CA LEU A 4 -1.39 27.02 -4.38
C LEU A 4 -1.97 26.23 -5.55
N GLY A 5 -1.48 25.01 -5.78
CA GLY A 5 -1.90 24.13 -6.85
C GLY A 5 -1.83 22.66 -6.46
N VAL A 6 -2.54 21.83 -7.17
CA VAL A 6 -2.51 20.38 -7.02
C VAL A 6 -1.79 19.78 -8.22
N ILE A 7 -0.64 19.21 -7.98
CA ILE A 7 0.15 18.54 -9.01
C ILE A 7 -0.22 17.06 -9.04
N PHE A 8 -0.56 16.62 -10.24
CA PHE A 8 -0.87 15.24 -10.59
C PHE A 8 0.21 14.77 -11.57
N LEU A 9 0.93 13.75 -11.20
CA LEU A 9 1.89 13.06 -12.06
C LEU A 9 1.46 11.62 -12.27
N SER A 10 1.59 11.14 -13.49
CA SER A 10 1.32 9.75 -13.83
C SER A 10 2.40 9.19 -14.73
N ASP A 11 2.56 7.86 -14.68
CA ASP A 11 3.52 7.09 -15.46
C ASP A 11 2.90 5.77 -15.93
N VAL A 12 3.28 5.31 -17.13
CA VAL A 12 2.85 4.03 -17.69
C VAL A 12 3.81 2.92 -17.27
N VAL A 13 3.30 1.96 -16.53
CA VAL A 13 4.08 0.83 -16.03
C VAL A 13 4.62 -0.02 -17.18
N GLY A 14 5.96 -0.23 -17.17
CA GLY A 14 6.61 -1.08 -18.15
C GLY A 14 6.77 -0.48 -19.54
N TYR A 15 6.59 0.83 -19.71
CA TYR A 15 6.69 1.52 -21.00
C TYR A 15 7.96 1.20 -21.78
N SER A 16 9.14 1.24 -21.15
CA SER A 16 10.41 0.92 -21.81
C SER A 16 10.43 -0.48 -22.42
N LYS A 17 9.84 -1.46 -21.74
CA LYS A 17 9.69 -2.82 -22.25
C LYS A 17 8.71 -2.87 -23.41
N MET A 18 7.56 -2.23 -23.29
CA MET A 18 6.56 -2.15 -24.36
C MET A 18 7.16 -1.53 -25.63
N MET A 19 7.96 -0.44 -25.50
CA MET A 19 8.69 0.20 -26.59
C MET A 19 9.71 -0.73 -27.25
N THR A 20 10.39 -1.56 -26.46
CA THR A 20 11.34 -2.54 -26.98
C THR A 20 10.64 -3.68 -27.73
N ASP A 21 9.49 -4.12 -27.22
CA ASP A 21 8.73 -5.25 -27.79
C ASP A 21 7.94 -4.84 -29.06
N ASP A 22 7.29 -3.66 -29.04
CA ASP A 22 6.54 -3.08 -30.17
C ASP A 22 6.43 -1.55 -30.04
N GLU A 23 7.38 -0.82 -30.63
CA GLU A 23 7.42 0.64 -30.59
C GLU A 23 6.18 1.28 -31.22
N THR A 24 5.82 0.85 -32.43
CA THR A 24 4.70 1.45 -33.18
C THR A 24 3.37 1.21 -32.47
N GLY A 25 3.11 -0.02 -32.02
CA GLY A 25 1.91 -0.36 -31.26
C GLY A 25 1.83 0.37 -29.94
N THR A 26 2.94 0.49 -29.22
CA THR A 26 3.02 1.25 -27.96
C THR A 26 2.69 2.72 -28.14
N LEU A 27 3.29 3.38 -29.14
CA LEU A 27 3.01 4.80 -29.43
C LEU A 27 1.54 5.01 -29.85
N ASN A 28 0.97 4.10 -30.63
CA ASN A 28 -0.45 4.19 -31.00
C ASN A 28 -1.35 4.01 -29.78
N LEU A 29 -1.05 3.06 -28.91
CA LEU A 29 -1.79 2.82 -27.67
C LEU A 29 -1.78 4.06 -26.75
N ILE A 30 -0.63 4.71 -26.58
CA ILE A 30 -0.50 5.94 -25.78
C ILE A 30 -1.32 7.08 -26.40
N ARG A 31 -1.29 7.24 -27.73
CA ARG A 31 -2.08 8.27 -28.43
C ARG A 31 -3.59 8.02 -28.29
N GLU A 32 -4.03 6.77 -28.43
CA GLU A 32 -5.44 6.38 -28.21
C GLU A 32 -5.84 6.68 -26.76
N PHE A 33 -5.05 6.26 -25.78
CA PHE A 33 -5.31 6.53 -24.37
C PHE A 33 -5.39 8.03 -24.07
N GLN A 34 -4.48 8.82 -24.65
CA GLN A 34 -4.50 10.27 -24.49
C GLN A 34 -5.74 10.90 -25.12
N LYS A 35 -6.18 10.43 -26.27
CA LYS A 35 -7.35 10.95 -26.99
C LYS A 35 -8.65 10.56 -26.28
N ASP A 36 -8.79 9.29 -25.92
CA ASP A 36 -10.07 8.71 -25.55
C ASP A 36 -10.33 8.76 -24.03
N ILE A 37 -9.28 8.88 -23.23
CA ILE A 37 -9.38 8.91 -21.77
C ILE A 37 -8.85 10.21 -21.19
N ILE A 38 -7.58 10.56 -21.45
CA ILE A 38 -6.95 11.71 -20.77
C ILE A 38 -7.69 13.00 -21.12
N LYS A 39 -7.80 13.35 -22.41
CA LYS A 39 -8.42 14.63 -22.82
C LYS A 39 -9.86 14.78 -22.30
N PRO A 40 -10.75 13.79 -22.46
CA PRO A 40 -12.13 13.92 -21.97
C PRO A 40 -12.23 14.02 -20.45
N THR A 41 -11.39 13.26 -19.72
CA THR A 41 -11.42 13.30 -18.24
C THR A 41 -10.82 14.59 -17.69
N LEU A 42 -9.76 15.13 -18.28
CA LEU A 42 -9.24 16.44 -17.92
C LEU A 42 -10.28 17.54 -18.13
N ALA A 43 -10.99 17.53 -19.25
CA ALA A 43 -12.07 18.47 -19.48
C ALA A 43 -13.18 18.34 -18.44
N LYS A 44 -13.56 17.11 -18.10
CA LYS A 44 -14.60 16.81 -17.10
C LYS A 44 -14.22 17.27 -15.69
N PHE A 45 -12.97 17.06 -15.28
CA PHE A 45 -12.51 17.33 -13.92
C PHE A 45 -11.69 18.63 -13.81
N HIS A 46 -11.70 19.46 -14.84
CA HIS A 46 -11.04 20.76 -14.87
C HIS A 46 -9.52 20.70 -14.62
N GLY A 47 -8.85 19.67 -15.18
CA GLY A 47 -7.39 19.53 -15.14
C GLY A 47 -6.73 20.25 -16.32
N THR A 48 -5.60 20.87 -16.07
CA THR A 48 -4.76 21.50 -17.09
C THR A 48 -3.54 20.66 -17.36
N MET A 49 -3.41 20.15 -18.60
CA MET A 49 -2.19 19.45 -19.02
C MET A 49 -1.06 20.44 -19.12
N ILE A 50 -0.01 20.28 -18.32
CA ILE A 50 1.20 21.10 -18.40
C ILE A 50 2.13 20.53 -19.47
N LYS A 51 2.47 19.24 -19.37
CA LYS A 51 3.29 18.57 -20.38
C LYS A 51 3.12 17.06 -20.39
N SER A 52 3.40 16.45 -21.54
CA SER A 52 3.59 15.02 -21.68
C SER A 52 5.07 14.68 -21.52
N LEU A 53 5.36 13.64 -20.74
CA LEU A 53 6.72 13.21 -20.39
C LEU A 53 7.17 11.96 -21.20
N GLY A 54 6.47 11.67 -22.30
CA GLY A 54 6.66 10.46 -23.10
C GLY A 54 5.69 9.35 -22.63
N ASP A 55 5.99 8.71 -21.54
CA ASP A 55 5.19 7.67 -20.89
C ASP A 55 4.33 8.15 -19.72
N GLY A 56 4.37 9.44 -19.43
CA GLY A 56 3.64 10.05 -18.33
C GLY A 56 3.10 11.44 -18.64
N TRP A 57 2.34 11.96 -17.69
CA TRP A 57 1.72 13.28 -17.84
C TRP A 57 1.82 14.09 -16.56
N LEU A 58 2.24 15.35 -16.71
CA LEU A 58 2.22 16.36 -15.64
C LEU A 58 0.99 17.25 -15.84
N ILE A 59 0.13 17.27 -14.83
CA ILE A 59 -1.16 17.95 -14.87
C ILE A 59 -1.30 18.80 -13.61
N GLU A 60 -1.88 19.97 -13.75
CA GLU A 60 -2.28 20.83 -12.63
C GLU A 60 -3.79 20.86 -12.47
N PHE A 61 -4.25 20.81 -11.22
CA PHE A 61 -5.64 21.04 -10.83
C PHE A 61 -5.71 22.18 -9.81
N LYS A 62 -6.86 22.87 -9.78
CA LYS A 62 -7.18 23.85 -8.72
C LYS A 62 -7.91 23.21 -7.53
N SER A 63 -8.34 21.94 -7.67
CA SER A 63 -9.07 21.17 -6.65
C SER A 63 -8.45 19.80 -6.44
N ALA A 64 -8.09 19.48 -5.20
CA ALA A 64 -7.61 18.16 -4.82
C ALA A 64 -8.66 17.06 -5.08
N SER A 65 -9.93 17.37 -4.81
CA SER A 65 -11.05 16.45 -5.06
C SER A 65 -11.19 16.12 -6.55
N ASN A 66 -11.07 17.11 -7.44
CA ASN A 66 -11.12 16.91 -8.88
C ASN A 66 -9.91 16.11 -9.39
N ALA A 67 -8.73 16.36 -8.85
CA ALA A 67 -7.53 15.59 -9.19
C ALA A 67 -7.69 14.12 -8.82
N VAL A 68 -8.22 13.83 -7.64
CA VAL A 68 -8.48 12.46 -7.18
C VAL A 68 -9.58 11.80 -8.03
N ASP A 69 -10.68 12.48 -8.33
CA ASP A 69 -11.74 11.95 -9.21
C ASP A 69 -11.20 11.60 -10.60
N CYS A 70 -10.31 12.45 -11.16
CA CYS A 70 -9.64 12.18 -12.42
C CYS A 70 -8.74 10.94 -12.34
N ALA A 71 -7.95 10.81 -11.27
CA ALA A 71 -7.06 9.67 -11.05
C ALA A 71 -7.84 8.35 -10.95
N LEU A 72 -8.91 8.32 -10.17
CA LEU A 72 -9.77 7.15 -10.02
C LEU A 72 -10.48 6.79 -11.34
N ALA A 73 -10.89 7.79 -12.12
CA ALA A 73 -11.46 7.57 -13.45
C ALA A 73 -10.43 6.94 -14.39
N TRP A 74 -9.17 7.42 -14.40
CA TRP A 74 -8.10 6.84 -15.23
C TRP A 74 -7.80 5.39 -14.84
N GLN A 75 -7.69 5.10 -13.54
CA GLN A 75 -7.46 3.74 -13.05
C GLN A 75 -8.58 2.79 -13.46
N ASN A 76 -9.84 3.22 -13.30
CA ASN A 76 -11.00 2.40 -13.67
C ASN A 76 -11.07 2.13 -15.18
N LEU A 77 -10.81 3.15 -16.00
CA LEU A 77 -10.86 3.03 -17.46
C LEU A 77 -9.68 2.20 -17.97
N SER A 78 -8.49 2.39 -17.41
CA SER A 78 -7.29 1.60 -17.72
C SER A 78 -7.51 0.11 -17.39
N LYS A 79 -8.00 -0.20 -16.18
CA LYS A 79 -8.35 -1.56 -15.77
C LYS A 79 -9.39 -2.20 -16.70
N LYS A 80 -10.42 -1.45 -17.13
CA LYS A 80 -11.44 -1.96 -18.07
C LYS A 80 -10.88 -2.27 -19.45
N GLN A 81 -9.98 -1.46 -19.97
CA GLN A 81 -9.34 -1.69 -21.25
C GLN A 81 -8.29 -2.82 -21.19
N GLY A 82 -7.65 -3.03 -20.03
CA GLY A 82 -6.63 -4.06 -19.83
C GLY A 82 -5.34 -3.87 -20.63
N LYS A 83 -5.16 -2.69 -21.25
CA LYS A 83 -4.04 -2.41 -22.16
C LYS A 83 -2.89 -1.67 -21.51
N LEU A 84 -3.18 -0.80 -20.54
CA LEU A 84 -2.19 0.00 -19.82
C LEU A 84 -2.39 -0.14 -18.32
N SER A 85 -1.29 -0.04 -17.57
CA SER A 85 -1.29 0.12 -16.12
C SER A 85 -0.62 1.44 -15.79
N LEU A 86 -1.19 2.20 -14.86
CA LEU A 86 -0.68 3.53 -14.49
C LEU A 86 -0.29 3.57 -13.02
N ARG A 87 0.74 4.33 -12.70
CA ARG A 87 1.02 4.82 -11.36
C ARG A 87 0.67 6.29 -11.31
N ILE A 88 0.06 6.75 -10.23
CA ILE A 88 -0.36 8.14 -10.10
C ILE A 88 0.06 8.69 -8.74
N GLY A 89 0.71 9.87 -8.74
CA GLY A 89 1.07 10.62 -7.54
C GLY A 89 0.41 11.99 -7.53
N ILE A 90 -0.22 12.38 -6.40
CA ILE A 90 -0.92 13.68 -6.28
C ILE A 90 -0.47 14.40 -5.02
N HIS A 91 -0.08 15.66 -5.16
CA HIS A 91 0.29 16.52 -4.04
C HIS A 91 -0.28 17.93 -4.17
N LEU A 92 -0.82 18.45 -3.07
CA LEU A 92 -1.26 19.83 -2.92
C LEU A 92 -0.17 20.64 -2.21
N GLY A 93 0.27 21.72 -2.82
CA GLY A 93 1.27 22.63 -2.24
C GLY A 93 1.49 23.85 -3.12
N ASP A 94 2.48 24.66 -2.74
CA ASP A 94 2.89 25.84 -3.52
C ASP A 94 3.56 25.43 -4.84
N VAL A 95 3.09 25.97 -5.94
CA VAL A 95 3.59 25.75 -7.30
C VAL A 95 4.15 27.04 -7.86
N GLU A 96 5.33 26.98 -8.45
CA GLU A 96 5.94 28.08 -9.15
C GLU A 96 5.68 27.93 -10.66
N HIS A 97 5.01 28.93 -11.24
CA HIS A 97 4.65 28.96 -12.65
C HIS A 97 5.67 29.80 -13.43
N GLU A 98 6.23 29.21 -14.48
CA GLU A 98 7.02 29.92 -15.48
C GLU A 98 6.10 30.34 -16.61
N GLU A 99 6.12 31.67 -16.90
CA GLU A 99 5.37 32.24 -18.01
C GLU A 99 6.18 32.07 -19.30
N GLY A 100 5.64 31.30 -20.24
CA GLY A 100 6.28 31.09 -21.56
C GLY A 100 5.48 30.10 -22.41
N PRO A 101 5.71 30.06 -23.72
CA PRO A 101 5.22 29.01 -24.58
C PRO A 101 6.26 27.86 -24.73
N PRO A 102 6.03 26.62 -24.21
CA PRO A 102 4.90 26.22 -23.37
C PRO A 102 5.07 26.65 -21.90
N PRO A 103 3.96 26.89 -21.17
CA PRO A 103 4.01 27.14 -19.73
C PRO A 103 4.52 25.92 -18.98
N ASP A 104 5.31 26.13 -17.93
CA ASP A 104 5.80 25.03 -17.08
C ASP A 104 5.58 25.33 -15.59
N VAL A 105 5.71 24.29 -14.78
CA VAL A 105 5.55 24.36 -13.32
C VAL A 105 6.72 23.69 -12.61
N TYR A 106 7.17 24.31 -11.52
CA TYR A 106 8.34 23.89 -10.75
C TYR A 106 8.07 23.94 -9.25
N GLY A 107 9.01 23.37 -8.49
CA GLY A 107 9.06 23.51 -7.04
C GLY A 107 8.95 22.17 -6.31
N ALA A 108 8.97 22.28 -4.99
CA ALA A 108 8.91 21.12 -4.10
C ALA A 108 7.64 20.29 -4.33
N THR A 109 6.52 20.94 -4.67
CA THR A 109 5.23 20.31 -4.94
C THR A 109 5.31 19.32 -6.11
N VAL A 110 5.98 19.72 -7.20
CA VAL A 110 6.20 18.84 -8.37
C VAL A 110 7.07 17.64 -7.98
N ASN A 111 8.15 17.91 -7.22
CA ASN A 111 9.06 16.86 -6.77
C ASN A 111 8.37 15.85 -5.85
N ILE A 112 7.52 16.32 -4.91
CA ILE A 112 6.77 15.42 -4.02
C ILE A 112 5.78 14.58 -4.83
N ALA A 113 5.02 15.17 -5.76
CA ALA A 113 4.10 14.44 -6.62
C ALA A 113 4.81 13.35 -7.43
N ALA A 114 6.01 13.64 -7.98
CA ALA A 114 6.84 12.66 -8.68
C ALA A 114 7.32 11.52 -7.77
N ARG A 115 7.64 11.81 -6.51
CA ARG A 115 8.01 10.76 -5.56
C ARG A 115 6.83 9.91 -5.14
N LEU A 116 5.64 10.51 -4.99
CA LEU A 116 4.41 9.77 -4.72
C LEU A 116 4.07 8.83 -5.88
N GLU A 117 4.16 9.32 -7.13
CA GLU A 117 4.00 8.48 -8.32
C GLU A 117 4.96 7.29 -8.30
N SER A 118 6.25 7.54 -8.05
CA SER A 118 7.29 6.49 -8.09
C SER A 118 7.13 5.40 -7.01
N ILE A 119 6.45 5.68 -5.91
CA ILE A 119 6.15 4.70 -4.84
C ILE A 119 4.75 4.10 -4.95
N ALA A 120 3.88 4.60 -5.81
CA ALA A 120 2.59 3.98 -6.09
C ALA A 120 2.80 2.61 -6.76
N GLU A 121 2.02 1.61 -6.40
CA GLU A 121 1.98 0.33 -7.12
C GLU A 121 1.19 0.45 -8.43
N ASN A 122 1.28 -0.59 -9.23
CA ASN A 122 0.61 -0.65 -10.53
C ASN A 122 -0.91 -0.50 -10.36
N ASN A 123 -1.50 0.41 -11.11
CA ASN A 123 -2.90 0.77 -11.03
C ASN A 123 -3.34 1.32 -9.65
N GLU A 124 -2.43 2.00 -8.95
CA GLU A 124 -2.72 2.64 -7.67
C GLU A 124 -2.45 4.14 -7.70
N VAL A 125 -3.11 4.86 -6.78
CA VAL A 125 -2.97 6.31 -6.60
C VAL A 125 -2.37 6.56 -5.24
N ALA A 126 -1.24 7.26 -5.19
CA ALA A 126 -0.62 7.72 -3.95
C ALA A 126 -0.81 9.24 -3.80
N ILE A 127 -1.27 9.69 -2.65
CA ILE A 127 -1.51 11.10 -2.35
C ILE A 127 -0.83 11.52 -1.05
N SER A 128 -0.47 12.79 -0.93
CA SER A 128 0.02 13.35 0.32
C SER A 128 -1.13 13.64 1.31
N ASN A 129 -0.80 13.78 2.59
CA ASN A 129 -1.77 14.17 3.62
C ASN A 129 -2.44 15.51 3.31
N SER A 130 -1.70 16.49 2.74
CA SER A 130 -2.29 17.78 2.32
C SER A 130 -3.39 17.60 1.28
N THR A 131 -3.25 16.65 0.36
CA THR A 131 -4.27 16.29 -0.62
C THR A 131 -5.43 15.54 0.05
N TYR A 132 -5.12 14.57 0.92
CA TYR A 132 -6.10 13.75 1.63
C TYR A 132 -7.07 14.58 2.47
N LEU A 133 -6.57 15.56 3.22
CA LEU A 133 -7.38 16.44 4.07
C LEU A 133 -8.39 17.32 3.31
N CYS A 134 -8.24 17.44 1.99
CA CYS A 134 -9.18 18.16 1.12
C CYS A 134 -10.30 17.27 0.53
N LEU A 135 -10.28 15.97 0.84
CA LEU A 135 -11.27 15.02 0.30
C LEU A 135 -12.52 14.97 1.17
N ASP A 136 -13.66 14.73 0.53
CA ASP A 136 -14.87 14.34 1.24
C ASP A 136 -14.75 12.89 1.79
N GLU A 137 -15.63 12.56 2.74
CA GLU A 137 -15.58 11.27 3.45
C GLU A 137 -15.67 10.05 2.52
N ASN A 138 -16.45 10.12 1.44
CA ASN A 138 -16.61 9.01 0.50
C ASN A 138 -15.32 8.73 -0.26
N LYS A 139 -14.60 9.78 -0.70
CA LYS A 139 -13.31 9.66 -1.36
C LYS A 139 -12.21 9.25 -0.38
N ALA A 140 -12.19 9.86 0.81
CA ALA A 140 -11.22 9.57 1.84
C ALA A 140 -11.18 8.08 2.22
N ARG A 141 -12.35 7.41 2.28
CA ARG A 141 -12.48 5.97 2.56
C ARG A 141 -11.84 5.06 1.50
N LEU A 142 -11.52 5.56 0.32
CA LEU A 142 -10.84 4.79 -0.72
C LEU A 142 -9.33 4.70 -0.51
N PHE A 143 -8.78 5.48 0.41
CA PHE A 143 -7.36 5.58 0.68
C PHE A 143 -7.02 4.99 2.04
N ASN A 144 -5.93 4.24 2.09
CA ASN A 144 -5.34 3.71 3.31
C ASN A 144 -4.17 4.60 3.75
N ASN A 145 -4.06 4.87 5.04
CA ASN A 145 -2.90 5.58 5.59
C ASN A 145 -1.67 4.66 5.48
N CYS A 146 -0.65 5.15 4.80
CA CYS A 146 0.63 4.45 4.60
C CYS A 146 1.73 5.02 5.50
N GLY A 147 1.37 5.90 6.45
CA GLY A 147 2.30 6.53 7.39
C GLY A 147 3.24 7.55 6.73
N LYS A 148 4.20 8.04 7.51
CA LYS A 148 5.22 8.99 7.07
C LYS A 148 6.29 8.28 6.25
N GLN A 149 6.55 8.79 5.04
CA GLN A 149 7.51 8.25 4.09
C GLN A 149 8.68 9.21 3.91
N THR A 150 9.90 8.70 4.03
CA THR A 150 11.10 9.44 3.62
C THR A 150 11.24 9.31 2.11
N LEU A 151 10.89 10.37 1.39
CA LEU A 151 10.98 10.43 -0.06
C LEU A 151 12.37 10.88 -0.49
N LYS A 152 12.92 10.29 -1.56
CA LYS A 152 14.27 10.60 -2.05
C LYS A 152 14.38 12.09 -2.39
N ASN A 153 15.40 12.77 -1.79
CA ASN A 153 15.68 14.20 -1.95
C ASN A 153 14.58 15.14 -1.42
N ILE A 154 13.68 14.68 -0.58
CA ILE A 154 12.72 15.50 0.17
C ILE A 154 13.19 15.52 1.63
N GLY A 155 13.45 16.73 2.14
CA GLY A 155 14.11 16.90 3.46
C GLY A 155 13.25 16.53 4.66
N THR A 156 11.92 16.49 4.52
CA THR A 156 10.98 16.14 5.60
C THR A 156 10.14 14.94 5.19
N PRO A 157 9.87 13.99 6.11
CA PRO A 157 8.96 12.88 5.83
C PRO A 157 7.56 13.38 5.44
N VAL A 158 6.99 12.77 4.40
CA VAL A 158 5.65 13.09 3.90
C VAL A 158 4.69 12.00 4.34
N GLU A 159 3.60 12.36 5.00
CA GLU A 159 2.53 11.40 5.29
C GLU A 159 1.78 11.07 4.01
N VAL A 160 1.69 9.76 3.69
CA VAL A 160 1.18 9.25 2.41
C VAL A 160 -0.05 8.39 2.61
N TRP A 161 -0.99 8.54 1.70
CA TRP A 161 -2.21 7.77 1.59
C TRP A 161 -2.26 7.10 0.21
N SER A 162 -2.77 5.87 0.11
CA SER A 162 -2.83 5.16 -1.17
C SER A 162 -4.13 4.37 -1.33
N THR A 163 -4.61 4.22 -2.56
CA THR A 163 -5.74 3.32 -2.90
C THR A 163 -5.36 1.85 -2.76
N GLY A 164 -4.07 1.54 -2.73
CA GLY A 164 -3.53 0.19 -2.57
C GLY A 164 -2.23 0.21 -1.80
N ARG A 165 -1.27 -0.62 -2.22
CA ARG A 165 0.06 -0.69 -1.63
C ARG A 165 0.97 0.39 -2.18
N LEU A 166 2.05 0.70 -1.44
CA LEU A 166 3.16 1.48 -1.97
C LEU A 166 4.28 0.55 -2.45
N ASN A 167 4.84 0.86 -3.61
CA ASN A 167 6.06 0.21 -4.10
C ASN A 167 7.29 0.90 -3.48
N LEU A 168 7.71 0.43 -2.34
CA LEU A 168 8.84 1.03 -1.61
C LEU A 168 10.20 0.44 -1.99
N GLY A 169 10.24 -0.36 -3.05
CA GLY A 169 11.41 -1.13 -3.45
C GLY A 169 11.75 -2.19 -2.39
N SER A 170 12.68 -3.08 -2.69
CA SER A 170 13.16 -4.11 -1.75
C SER A 170 13.98 -3.59 -0.55
N LYS A 171 14.11 -2.28 -0.40
CA LYS A 171 14.50 -1.62 0.85
C LYS A 171 13.21 -1.24 1.56
N GLY A 172 12.63 -2.22 2.27
CA GLY A 172 11.46 -2.04 3.11
C GLY A 172 11.60 -0.77 3.94
N MET A 173 10.48 -0.03 4.03
CA MET A 173 10.37 1.08 4.95
C MET A 173 10.91 0.67 6.31
N LYS A 174 11.97 1.30 6.72
CA LYS A 174 12.19 1.50 8.14
C LYS A 174 11.22 2.63 8.54
N ARG A 175 10.19 2.30 9.27
CA ARG A 175 9.60 3.21 10.25
C ARG A 175 10.73 3.47 11.24
N GLU A 176 11.52 4.51 11.02
CA GLU A 176 12.50 4.95 12.00
C GLU A 176 11.70 5.49 13.17
N ASN A 177 11.56 4.71 14.22
CA ASN A 177 10.91 4.96 15.52
C ASN A 177 9.42 4.58 15.69
N GLU A 178 8.79 3.82 14.78
CA GLU A 178 7.49 3.22 15.09
C GLU A 178 7.64 1.72 15.39
N ASP A 179 6.79 1.21 16.26
CA ASP A 179 6.76 -0.20 16.61
C ASP A 179 6.34 -1.04 15.40
N PRO A 180 6.93 -2.23 15.19
CA PRO A 180 6.60 -3.06 14.03
C PRO A 180 5.15 -3.48 14.04
N LEU A 181 4.47 -3.22 12.93
CA LEU A 181 3.09 -3.63 12.74
C LEU A 181 3.02 -5.06 12.18
N ILE A 182 2.29 -5.92 12.88
CA ILE A 182 2.01 -7.30 12.46
C ILE A 182 0.58 -7.39 11.96
N SER A 183 0.43 -7.81 10.72
CA SER A 183 -0.86 -8.22 10.20
C SER A 183 -1.15 -9.67 10.56
N ILE A 184 -2.19 -9.89 11.31
CA ILE A 184 -2.71 -11.22 11.60
C ILE A 184 -3.80 -11.53 10.57
N LYS A 185 -3.54 -12.49 9.68
CA LYS A 185 -4.62 -13.04 8.85
C LYS A 185 -5.51 -13.93 9.73
N PRO A 186 -6.83 -13.73 9.71
CA PRO A 186 -7.73 -14.61 10.44
C PRO A 186 -7.41 -16.08 10.14
N PHE A 187 -7.29 -16.88 11.17
CA PHE A 187 -7.00 -18.31 11.02
C PHE A 187 -8.13 -19.00 10.24
N ASN A 188 -7.75 -19.72 9.20
CA ASN A 188 -8.73 -20.40 8.34
C ASN A 188 -9.09 -21.77 8.91
N PRO A 189 -10.38 -22.02 9.24
CA PRO A 189 -10.83 -23.33 9.62
C PRO A 189 -10.99 -24.23 8.38
N ASN A 190 -10.62 -25.49 8.50
CA ASN A 190 -10.93 -26.49 7.47
C ASN A 190 -12.32 -27.13 7.66
N SER A 191 -12.97 -26.83 8.78
CA SER A 191 -14.33 -27.31 9.09
C SER A 191 -15.05 -26.35 10.04
N GLN A 192 -16.38 -26.39 10.07
CA GLN A 192 -17.19 -25.61 11.00
C GLN A 192 -16.87 -25.91 12.47
N PHE A 193 -16.44 -27.12 12.77
CA PHE A 193 -16.10 -27.56 14.13
C PHE A 193 -14.96 -26.77 14.78
N VAL A 194 -13.98 -26.30 13.98
CA VAL A 194 -12.83 -25.51 14.47
C VAL A 194 -12.97 -24.02 14.25
N ALA A 195 -14.12 -23.55 13.75
CA ALA A 195 -14.33 -22.15 13.41
C ALA A 195 -14.25 -21.23 14.63
N ASP A 196 -14.88 -21.60 15.75
CA ASP A 196 -14.84 -20.82 16.98
C ASP A 196 -13.43 -20.78 17.57
N PHE A 197 -12.72 -21.90 17.56
CA PHE A 197 -11.30 -21.95 17.96
C PHE A 197 -10.42 -21.03 17.11
N CYS A 198 -10.59 -21.01 15.78
CA CYS A 198 -9.85 -20.10 14.89
C CYS A 198 -10.09 -18.63 15.25
N LYS A 199 -11.33 -18.28 15.56
CA LYS A 199 -11.70 -16.93 15.98
C LYS A 199 -11.07 -16.58 17.33
N ASP A 200 -11.12 -17.48 18.30
CA ASP A 200 -10.54 -17.29 19.63
C ASP A 200 -9.02 -17.13 19.56
N VAL A 201 -8.31 -17.99 18.83
CA VAL A 201 -6.86 -17.87 18.62
C VAL A 201 -6.52 -16.53 17.96
N THR A 202 -7.27 -16.13 16.94
CA THR A 202 -7.03 -14.85 16.25
C THR A 202 -7.18 -13.66 17.20
N ASN A 203 -8.25 -13.63 18.00
CA ASN A 203 -8.52 -12.53 18.94
C ASN A 203 -7.48 -12.48 20.09
N HIS A 204 -7.10 -13.63 20.64
CA HIS A 204 -6.08 -13.68 21.69
C HIS A 204 -4.70 -13.31 21.18
N LEU A 205 -4.35 -13.66 19.93
CA LEU A 205 -3.09 -13.24 19.32
C LEU A 205 -3.00 -11.72 19.16
N GLU A 206 -4.07 -11.07 18.67
CA GLU A 206 -4.10 -9.61 18.58
C GLU A 206 -3.91 -8.97 19.97
N LYS A 207 -4.63 -9.46 20.98
CA LYS A 207 -4.48 -8.99 22.35
C LYS A 207 -3.05 -9.16 22.87
N TYR A 208 -2.47 -10.37 22.81
CA TYR A 208 -1.14 -10.64 23.35
C TYR A 208 -0.01 -9.91 22.62
N LEU A 209 -0.13 -9.71 21.30
CA LEU A 209 0.86 -8.93 20.54
C LEU A 209 0.79 -7.44 20.89
N ASN A 210 -0.41 -6.89 21.08
CA ASN A 210 -0.58 -5.49 21.47
C ASN A 210 -0.22 -5.22 22.95
N GLU A 211 -0.11 -6.24 23.79
CA GLU A 211 0.42 -6.14 25.16
C GLU A 211 1.95 -6.05 25.22
N LYS A 212 2.65 -6.23 24.09
CA LYS A 212 4.12 -6.08 24.02
C LYS A 212 4.49 -4.64 23.69
N ASP A 213 5.27 -4.00 24.53
CA ASP A 213 5.60 -2.56 24.55
C ASP A 213 6.15 -1.94 23.25
N TRP A 214 6.34 -2.69 22.18
CA TRP A 214 6.90 -2.18 20.91
C TRP A 214 6.49 -3.04 19.70
N ILE A 215 5.33 -3.65 19.76
CA ILE A 215 4.69 -4.33 18.63
C ILE A 215 3.24 -3.87 18.56
N ASP A 216 2.85 -3.43 17.38
CA ASP A 216 1.44 -3.24 17.03
C ASP A 216 0.93 -4.43 16.24
N SER A 217 -0.29 -4.85 16.47
CA SER A 217 -0.94 -5.88 15.67
C SER A 217 -2.34 -5.48 15.23
N THR A 218 -2.77 -6.02 14.10
CA THR A 218 -4.11 -5.80 13.56
C THR A 218 -4.62 -7.04 12.85
N VAL A 219 -5.87 -7.40 13.13
CA VAL A 219 -6.57 -8.50 12.43
C VAL A 219 -7.22 -7.94 11.17
N GLN A 220 -6.63 -8.22 10.00
CA GLN A 220 -7.19 -7.78 8.72
C GLN A 220 -7.05 -8.85 7.65
N LYS A 221 -8.04 -8.93 6.74
CA LYS A 221 -8.00 -9.87 5.61
C LYS A 221 -6.82 -9.63 4.68
N THR A 222 -6.34 -8.40 4.54
CA THR A 222 -5.10 -8.02 3.81
C THR A 222 -4.67 -6.61 4.19
N PRO A 223 -3.85 -6.40 5.23
CA PRO A 223 -3.24 -5.09 5.42
C PRO A 223 -2.10 -4.91 4.42
N SER A 224 -2.19 -3.87 3.65
CA SER A 224 -1.20 -3.51 2.63
C SER A 224 0.09 -2.92 3.19
N TYR A 225 0.16 -2.63 4.49
CA TYR A 225 1.25 -1.83 5.11
C TYR A 225 1.88 -2.45 6.36
N ALA A 226 1.56 -3.70 6.71
CA ALA A 226 2.18 -4.35 7.85
C ALA A 226 3.64 -4.73 7.55
N ASP A 227 4.52 -4.52 8.53
CA ASP A 227 5.93 -4.92 8.45
C ASP A 227 6.09 -6.43 8.41
N TYR A 228 5.18 -7.17 9.06
CA TYR A 228 5.16 -8.63 9.10
C TYR A 228 3.76 -9.17 8.88
N GLN A 229 3.67 -10.39 8.37
CA GLN A 229 2.41 -11.10 8.22
C GLN A 229 2.43 -12.40 9.03
N LEU A 230 1.47 -12.55 9.94
CA LEU A 230 1.21 -13.79 10.63
C LEU A 230 0.05 -14.50 9.95
N ILE A 231 0.28 -15.71 9.48
CA ILE A 231 -0.70 -16.52 8.74
C ILE A 231 -0.86 -17.82 9.49
N GLY A 232 -2.10 -18.20 9.79
CA GLY A 232 -2.39 -19.45 10.43
C GLY A 232 -3.47 -20.23 9.70
N SER A 233 -3.42 -21.56 9.84
CA SER A 233 -4.47 -22.45 9.42
C SER A 233 -4.70 -23.52 10.49
N VAL A 234 -5.94 -23.95 10.62
CA VAL A 234 -6.31 -25.01 11.55
C VAL A 234 -6.91 -26.16 10.76
N SER A 235 -6.34 -27.33 10.95
CA SER A 235 -6.86 -28.59 10.39
C SER A 235 -7.22 -29.56 11.49
N ASN A 236 -8.24 -30.40 11.27
CA ASN A 236 -8.63 -31.44 12.21
C ASN A 236 -8.92 -32.75 11.51
N THR A 237 -8.66 -33.82 12.25
CA THR A 237 -9.15 -35.17 12.01
C THR A 237 -10.16 -35.51 13.09
N ASN A 238 -10.71 -36.73 13.07
CA ASN A 238 -11.67 -37.20 14.13
C ASN A 238 -11.05 -37.23 15.52
N VAL A 239 -9.73 -37.25 15.66
CA VAL A 239 -9.02 -37.50 16.95
C VAL A 239 -8.12 -36.31 17.31
N ASN A 240 -7.45 -35.69 16.34
CA ASN A 240 -6.45 -34.66 16.55
C ASN A 240 -6.75 -33.42 15.72
N PHE A 241 -6.26 -32.27 16.19
CA PHE A 241 -6.17 -31.06 15.39
C PHE A 241 -4.73 -30.54 15.35
N SER A 242 -4.40 -29.76 14.30
CA SER A 242 -3.14 -29.08 14.11
C SER A 242 -3.38 -27.60 13.81
N VAL A 243 -2.58 -26.74 14.41
CA VAL A 243 -2.52 -25.31 14.14
C VAL A 243 -1.17 -25.02 13.48
N ASP A 244 -1.18 -24.73 12.19
CA ASP A 244 0.02 -24.39 11.45
C ASP A 244 0.15 -22.87 11.35
N VAL A 245 1.30 -22.32 11.72
CA VAL A 245 1.55 -20.89 11.81
C VAL A 245 2.81 -20.52 11.03
N LEU A 246 2.73 -19.40 10.35
CA LEU A 246 3.78 -18.89 9.47
C LEU A 246 3.95 -17.38 9.69
N LEU A 247 5.16 -16.94 10.06
CA LEU A 247 5.55 -15.52 10.11
C LEU A 247 6.37 -15.16 8.88
N LYS A 248 5.89 -14.16 8.12
CA LYS A 248 6.56 -13.63 6.93
C LYS A 248 7.07 -12.21 7.16
N ALA A 249 8.30 -11.97 6.69
CA ALA A 249 8.87 -10.63 6.57
C ALA A 249 8.32 -9.89 5.32
N PRO A 250 8.58 -8.58 5.20
CA PRO A 250 8.39 -7.83 3.98
C PRO A 250 9.06 -8.53 2.79
N GLY A 251 8.39 -8.60 1.64
CA GLY A 251 8.88 -9.35 0.48
C GLY A 251 8.58 -10.85 0.50
N GLY A 252 7.82 -11.35 1.50
CA GLY A 252 7.29 -12.71 1.52
C GLY A 252 8.24 -13.79 2.06
N LYS A 253 9.45 -13.42 2.50
CA LYS A 253 10.40 -14.35 3.13
C LYS A 253 9.83 -14.90 4.43
N THR A 254 9.80 -16.23 4.58
CA THR A 254 9.44 -16.87 5.84
C THR A 254 10.54 -16.66 6.87
N LEU A 255 10.18 -16.09 8.02
CA LEU A 255 11.07 -15.93 9.18
C LEU A 255 10.96 -17.12 10.12
N TRP A 256 9.75 -17.60 10.32
CA TRP A 256 9.46 -18.67 11.23
C TRP A 256 8.19 -19.42 10.83
N SER A 257 8.15 -20.72 11.10
CA SER A 257 6.97 -21.56 10.98
C SER A 257 6.97 -22.63 12.06
N GLU A 258 5.82 -22.94 12.61
CA GLU A 258 5.65 -23.99 13.62
C GLU A 258 4.25 -24.59 13.52
N SER A 259 4.12 -25.86 13.95
CA SER A 259 2.86 -26.58 14.01
C SER A 259 2.59 -27.01 15.45
N TYR A 260 1.39 -26.72 15.93
CA TYR A 260 0.91 -27.07 17.26
C TYR A 260 -0.18 -28.12 17.11
N GLY A 261 -0.01 -29.29 17.73
CA GLY A 261 -0.97 -30.39 17.67
C GLY A 261 -1.54 -30.72 19.03
N ALA A 262 -2.83 -31.08 19.08
CA ALA A 262 -3.46 -31.60 20.28
C ALA A 262 -4.67 -32.52 19.95
N SER A 263 -5.15 -33.21 20.96
CA SER A 263 -6.39 -33.97 20.85
C SER A 263 -7.62 -33.07 20.77
N VAL A 264 -8.57 -33.40 19.92
CA VAL A 264 -9.81 -32.67 19.68
C VAL A 264 -10.58 -32.37 20.98
N ASN A 265 -10.52 -33.26 21.98
CA ASN A 265 -11.19 -33.07 23.28
C ASN A 265 -10.66 -31.90 24.11
N LYS A 266 -9.50 -31.31 23.75
CA LYS A 266 -8.85 -30.18 24.45
C LYS A 266 -9.00 -28.87 23.71
N ILE A 267 -9.65 -28.81 22.55
CA ILE A 267 -9.69 -27.66 21.67
C ILE A 267 -10.17 -26.38 22.36
N ASN A 268 -11.22 -26.46 23.16
CA ASN A 268 -11.83 -25.32 23.85
C ASN A 268 -10.96 -24.73 24.99
N MET A 269 -9.92 -25.42 25.42
CA MET A 269 -9.04 -25.00 26.53
C MET A 269 -7.67 -24.52 26.01
N LEU A 270 -7.39 -24.69 24.73
CA LEU A 270 -6.05 -24.48 24.18
C LEU A 270 -5.91 -23.19 23.35
N GLY A 271 -6.99 -22.53 22.98
CA GLY A 271 -6.96 -21.31 22.16
C GLY A 271 -6.07 -20.23 22.75
N ASP A 272 -6.24 -19.94 24.02
CA ASP A 272 -5.45 -18.98 24.79
C ASP A 272 -3.97 -19.40 24.89
N THR A 273 -3.70 -20.64 25.26
CA THR A 273 -2.33 -21.19 25.39
C THR A 273 -1.59 -21.19 24.05
N VAL A 274 -2.25 -21.59 22.97
CA VAL A 274 -1.67 -21.58 21.62
C VAL A 274 -1.38 -20.16 21.18
N ALA A 275 -2.30 -19.23 21.40
CA ALA A 275 -2.12 -17.82 21.07
C ALA A 275 -0.95 -17.18 21.86
N SER A 276 -0.84 -17.46 23.15
CA SER A 276 0.26 -17.01 24.00
C SER A 276 1.61 -17.52 23.49
N ASN A 277 1.73 -18.81 23.20
CA ASN A 277 2.95 -19.41 22.69
C ASN A 277 3.36 -18.82 21.33
N ILE A 278 2.41 -18.64 20.42
CA ILE A 278 2.63 -18.03 19.12
C ILE A 278 3.11 -16.58 19.31
N SER A 279 2.47 -15.79 20.17
CA SER A 279 2.82 -14.39 20.38
C SER A 279 4.25 -14.23 20.92
N GLU A 280 4.68 -15.10 21.82
CA GLU A 280 6.05 -15.12 22.34
C GLU A 280 7.08 -15.45 21.26
N LYS A 281 6.80 -16.46 20.45
CA LYS A 281 7.69 -16.84 19.33
C LYS A 281 7.79 -15.74 18.29
N VAL A 282 6.67 -15.16 17.89
CA VAL A 282 6.62 -14.01 16.95
C VAL A 282 7.45 -12.85 17.48
N PHE A 283 7.27 -12.50 18.76
CA PHE A 283 8.05 -11.46 19.44
C PHE A 283 9.55 -11.75 19.35
N MET A 284 9.98 -12.96 19.73
CA MET A 284 11.40 -13.37 19.70
C MET A 284 12.01 -13.32 18.30
N GLU A 285 11.28 -13.76 17.27
CA GLU A 285 11.76 -13.74 15.89
C GLU A 285 11.93 -12.33 15.35
N ILE A 286 11.00 -11.42 15.66
CA ILE A 286 11.10 -10.00 15.28
C ILE A 286 12.25 -9.33 16.01
N MET A 287 12.47 -9.64 17.30
CA MET A 287 13.62 -9.13 18.08
C MET A 287 14.97 -9.53 17.46
N LYS A 288 15.11 -10.77 17.01
CA LYS A 288 16.31 -11.25 16.30
C LYS A 288 16.55 -10.46 15.02
N VAL A 289 15.51 -10.24 14.22
CA VAL A 289 15.61 -9.49 12.95
C VAL A 289 16.00 -8.04 13.18
N LYS A 290 15.49 -7.41 14.26
CA LYS A 290 15.81 -6.00 14.60
C LYS A 290 17.14 -5.83 15.35
N GLY A 291 17.91 -6.90 15.58
CA GLY A 291 19.20 -6.85 16.29
C GLY A 291 19.08 -6.44 17.77
N LYS A 292 17.86 -6.48 18.33
CA LYS A 292 17.59 -6.16 19.75
C LYS A 292 17.73 -7.38 20.66
N TYR A 293 18.00 -8.56 20.10
CA TYR A 293 18.18 -9.81 20.83
C TYR A 293 19.57 -10.37 20.56
N THR A 294 20.50 -10.19 21.53
CA THR A 294 21.72 -10.98 21.64
C THR A 294 21.44 -12.15 22.58
N LYS A 295 21.64 -13.39 22.13
CA LYS A 295 21.68 -14.53 23.05
C LYS A 295 22.75 -14.25 24.11
N SER A 296 22.34 -14.01 25.36
CA SER A 296 23.19 -14.15 26.53
C SER A 296 23.47 -15.63 26.79
#